data_fdcae3003a190239304bf20f0f606458
#
_entry.id   fdcae3003a190239304bf20f0f606458
#
_cell.length_a   1.000
_cell.length_b   1.000
_cell.length_c   1.000
_cell.angle_alpha   90.00
_cell.angle_beta   90.00
_cell.angle_gamma   90.00
#
_symmetry.space_group_name_H-M   'P 1'
#
loop_
_entity.id
_entity.type
_entity.pdbx_description
1 polymer ?
#
loop_
_entity_poly.entity_id
_entity_poly.type
_entity_poly.pdbx_seq_one_letter_code
_entity_poly.pdbx_strand_id
1 'polypeptide(L)'
;MKALQRKAKGTFPYDFYWYDKTQGLSLTTYKSGMRFIFSFTVAGAYAGSGKYTTDTAKTTAASKSAANANLIVEKYAGLGDYKKLSSYCDELCEMVEYNHDAVNYNYAYGDPWQLIYAFDGDPTTNIVCEGYSKAFQYLCDISTFENSSVNSAIVTGTSNGGNHMWNIVSINDVSYLVDVTNCDAGQYSNGYLFLKGVLSPSGSGFT
;
A
#
# COMPACT_ATOMS: atom_id res chain seq x y z
N MET A 1 7.45 11.37 15.22
CA MET A 1 6.10 11.57 14.67
C MET A 1 5.98 11.06 13.22
N LYS A 2 6.76 11.54 12.24
CA LYS A 2 6.67 11.07 10.85
C LYS A 2 6.84 9.54 10.69
N ALA A 3 7.72 8.90 11.47
CA ALA A 3 7.91 7.44 11.44
C ALA A 3 6.69 6.68 11.97
N LEU A 4 6.04 7.16 13.03
CA LEU A 4 4.82 6.57 13.56
C LEU A 4 3.65 6.67 12.56
N GLN A 5 3.53 7.81 11.88
CA GLN A 5 2.53 8.04 10.85
C GLN A 5 2.72 7.10 9.65
N ARG A 6 3.97 6.92 9.19
CA ARG A 6 4.30 5.99 8.09
C ARG A 6 3.96 4.55 8.48
N LYS A 7 4.33 4.13 9.69
CA LYS A 7 4.03 2.79 10.21
C LYS A 7 2.52 2.56 10.30
N ALA A 8 1.76 3.49 10.86
CA ALA A 8 0.31 3.35 10.99
C ALA A 8 -0.38 3.17 9.62
N LYS A 9 -0.03 3.98 8.60
CA LYS A 9 -0.60 3.85 7.26
C LYS A 9 -0.22 2.55 6.54
N GLY A 10 0.98 2.02 6.79
CA GLY A 10 1.42 0.75 6.21
C GLY A 10 0.80 -0.47 6.90
N THR A 11 0.52 -0.38 8.20
CA THR A 11 0.01 -1.50 9.01
C THR A 11 -1.53 -1.53 9.07
N PHE A 12 -2.18 -0.36 8.99
CA PHE A 12 -3.65 -0.23 9.07
C PHE A 12 -4.17 0.64 7.92
N PRO A 13 -4.03 0.21 6.67
CA PRO A 13 -4.31 1.06 5.53
C PRO A 13 -5.79 1.48 5.42
N TYR A 14 -6.72 0.59 5.78
CA TYR A 14 -8.14 0.90 5.79
C TYR A 14 -8.64 1.71 7.00
N ASP A 15 -7.81 1.85 8.03
CA ASP A 15 -8.12 2.72 9.18
C ASP A 15 -7.62 4.15 8.97
N PHE A 16 -6.58 4.33 8.14
CA PHE A 16 -5.91 5.63 7.94
C PHE A 16 -5.89 6.13 6.48
N TYR A 17 -6.61 5.51 5.56
CA TYR A 17 -6.64 5.93 4.15
C TYR A 17 -7.12 7.38 3.96
N TRP A 18 -8.03 7.83 4.81
CA TRP A 18 -8.58 9.19 4.81
C TRP A 18 -7.61 10.27 5.30
N TYR A 19 -6.48 9.88 5.91
CA TYR A 19 -5.52 10.84 6.45
C TYR A 19 -4.65 11.44 5.34
N ASP A 20 -4.59 12.77 5.28
CA ASP A 20 -3.69 13.50 4.38
C ASP A 20 -2.25 13.48 4.91
N LYS A 21 -1.40 12.66 4.32
CA LYS A 21 0.02 12.53 4.70
C LYS A 21 0.85 13.78 4.39
N THR A 22 0.37 14.67 3.53
CA THR A 22 1.04 15.94 3.20
C THR A 22 0.89 16.95 4.33
N GLN A 23 -0.13 16.79 5.16
CA GLN A 23 -0.39 17.61 6.33
C GLN A 23 0.24 17.01 7.58
N GLY A 24 0.60 17.86 8.51
CA GLY A 24 1.16 17.42 9.78
C GLY A 24 0.10 16.82 10.72
N LEU A 25 0.59 16.05 11.70
CA LEU A 25 -0.17 15.66 12.88
C LEU A 25 -0.15 16.79 13.90
N SER A 26 -1.32 17.19 14.39
CA SER A 26 -1.44 18.12 15.51
C SER A 26 -1.47 17.36 16.85
N LEU A 27 -0.68 17.83 17.81
CA LEU A 27 -0.66 17.31 19.17
C LEU A 27 -1.03 18.43 20.14
N THR A 28 -2.12 18.26 20.88
CA THR A 28 -2.51 19.15 21.97
C THR A 28 -2.23 18.48 23.31
N THR A 29 -1.51 19.18 24.20
CA THR A 29 -1.20 18.72 25.55
C THR A 29 -1.92 19.61 26.56
N TYR A 30 -2.47 19.01 27.60
CA TYR A 30 -3.15 19.73 28.69
C TYR A 30 -2.28 19.78 29.95
N LYS A 31 -2.09 20.98 30.52
CA LYS A 31 -1.24 21.20 31.71
C LYS A 31 -1.73 20.50 32.98
N SER A 32 -3.00 20.15 33.05
CA SER A 32 -3.62 19.58 34.26
C SER A 32 -3.49 18.07 34.40
N GLY A 33 -2.62 17.45 33.65
CA GLY A 33 -2.39 16.01 33.73
C GLY A 33 -2.36 15.33 32.35
N MET A 34 -1.88 14.18 32.32
CA MET A 34 -1.51 13.29 31.22
C MET A 34 -2.56 13.08 30.08
N ARG A 35 -3.17 14.15 29.56
CA ARG A 35 -4.07 14.09 28.42
C ARG A 35 -3.38 14.63 27.19
N PHE A 36 -3.33 13.78 26.16
CA PHE A 36 -2.81 14.10 24.83
C PHE A 36 -3.93 13.91 23.81
N ILE A 37 -4.12 14.88 22.91
CA ILE A 37 -5.04 14.75 21.78
C ILE A 37 -4.21 14.80 20.51
N PHE A 38 -4.28 13.72 19.74
CA PHE A 38 -3.73 13.66 18.40
C PHE A 38 -4.85 13.95 17.40
N SER A 39 -4.62 14.93 16.52
CA SER A 39 -5.58 15.30 15.49
C SER A 39 -4.95 15.09 14.11
N PHE A 40 -5.61 14.31 13.27
CA PHE A 40 -5.19 13.99 11.94
C PHE A 40 -6.00 14.81 10.94
N THR A 41 -5.33 15.48 10.01
CA THR A 41 -6.01 16.19 8.92
C THR A 41 -6.59 15.16 7.96
N VAL A 42 -7.87 15.31 7.64
CA VAL A 42 -8.55 14.46 6.66
C VAL A 42 -8.27 14.99 5.25
N ALA A 43 -7.91 14.11 4.32
CA ALA A 43 -7.74 14.46 2.93
C ALA A 43 -9.05 14.98 2.32
N GLY A 44 -8.96 15.98 1.44
CA GLY A 44 -10.15 16.66 0.88
C GLY A 44 -11.17 15.73 0.24
N ALA A 45 -10.69 14.62 -0.37
CA ALA A 45 -11.55 13.59 -0.96
C ALA A 45 -12.48 12.92 0.05
N TYR A 46 -12.10 12.86 1.33
CA TYR A 46 -12.84 12.19 2.39
C TYR A 46 -13.37 13.14 3.48
N ALA A 47 -13.08 14.44 3.34
CA ALA A 47 -13.42 15.42 4.35
C ALA A 47 -14.95 15.65 4.46
N GLY A 48 -15.41 15.73 5.69
CA GLY A 48 -16.74 16.21 6.07
C GLY A 48 -16.77 17.73 6.26
N SER A 49 -17.62 18.20 7.17
CA SER A 49 -17.78 19.64 7.44
C SER A 49 -16.62 20.29 8.18
N GLY A 50 -15.71 19.53 8.75
CA GLY A 50 -14.57 20.00 9.53
C GLY A 50 -13.24 19.39 9.12
N LYS A 51 -12.13 20.11 9.40
CA LYS A 51 -10.76 19.70 9.09
C LYS A 51 -10.38 18.30 9.58
N TYR A 52 -10.98 17.85 10.66
CA TYR A 52 -10.66 16.60 11.36
C TYR A 52 -11.83 15.61 11.33
N THR A 53 -12.79 15.79 10.44
CA THR A 53 -13.97 14.93 10.33
C THR A 53 -14.05 14.30 8.95
N THR A 54 -14.34 13.00 8.91
CA THR A 54 -14.61 12.27 7.68
C THR A 54 -16.08 12.36 7.30
N ASP A 55 -16.36 12.35 6.02
CA ASP A 55 -17.72 12.16 5.49
C ASP A 55 -17.96 10.66 5.30
N THR A 56 -18.91 10.10 6.04
CA THR A 56 -19.23 8.67 5.99
C THR A 56 -19.68 8.19 4.61
N ALA A 57 -20.37 9.03 3.84
CA ALA A 57 -20.77 8.69 2.47
C ALA A 57 -19.54 8.51 1.55
N LYS A 58 -18.48 9.31 1.76
CA LYS A 58 -17.24 9.24 0.98
C LYS A 58 -16.31 8.09 1.44
N THR A 59 -16.57 7.51 2.60
CA THR A 59 -15.74 6.43 3.17
C THR A 59 -16.28 5.03 2.91
N THR A 60 -17.45 4.89 2.30
CA THR A 60 -18.09 3.59 2.00
C THR A 60 -17.24 2.73 1.04
N ALA A 61 -16.54 3.34 0.10
CA ALA A 61 -15.66 2.65 -0.84
C ALA A 61 -14.58 1.81 -0.15
N ALA A 62 -14.04 2.27 0.98
CA ALA A 62 -13.03 1.55 1.73
C ALA A 62 -13.54 0.21 2.28
N SER A 63 -14.78 0.16 2.77
CA SER A 63 -15.37 -1.09 3.28
C SER A 63 -15.56 -2.12 2.16
N LYS A 64 -15.97 -1.68 0.96
CA LYS A 64 -16.07 -2.54 -0.22
C LYS A 64 -14.71 -3.06 -0.65
N SER A 65 -13.71 -2.20 -0.73
CA SER A 65 -12.33 -2.57 -1.07
C SER A 65 -11.75 -3.57 -0.08
N ALA A 66 -11.97 -3.38 1.22
CA ALA A 66 -11.54 -4.32 2.25
C ALA A 66 -12.21 -5.70 2.08
N ALA A 67 -13.51 -5.73 1.77
CA ALA A 67 -14.24 -6.97 1.51
C ALA A 67 -13.69 -7.69 0.28
N ASN A 68 -13.41 -6.98 -0.82
CA ASN A 68 -12.84 -7.57 -2.03
C ASN A 68 -11.42 -8.13 -1.78
N ALA A 69 -10.59 -7.44 -1.01
CA ALA A 69 -9.28 -7.97 -0.64
C ALA A 69 -9.38 -9.28 0.16
N ASN A 70 -10.34 -9.40 1.07
CA ASN A 70 -10.60 -10.66 1.78
C ASN A 70 -11.00 -11.80 0.84
N LEU A 71 -11.83 -11.53 -0.18
CA LEU A 71 -12.20 -12.53 -1.19
C LEU A 71 -10.97 -13.06 -1.97
N ILE A 72 -9.99 -12.18 -2.25
CA ILE A 72 -8.73 -12.60 -2.87
C ILE A 72 -7.96 -13.56 -1.95
N VAL A 73 -7.83 -13.23 -0.68
CA VAL A 73 -7.14 -14.09 0.29
C VAL A 73 -7.87 -15.43 0.44
N GLU A 74 -9.20 -15.43 0.50
CA GLU A 74 -10.00 -16.66 0.54
C GLU A 74 -9.83 -17.51 -0.73
N LYS A 75 -9.80 -16.88 -1.92
CA LYS A 75 -9.56 -17.55 -3.22
C LYS A 75 -8.28 -18.37 -3.21
N TYR A 76 -7.24 -17.89 -2.55
CA TYR A 76 -5.92 -18.51 -2.55
C TYR A 76 -5.56 -19.21 -1.22
N ALA A 77 -6.48 -19.29 -0.27
CA ALA A 77 -6.22 -19.80 1.09
C ALA A 77 -5.64 -21.23 1.13
N GLY A 78 -6.05 -22.10 0.19
CA GLY A 78 -5.59 -23.48 0.10
C GLY A 78 -4.23 -23.68 -0.59
N LEU A 79 -3.57 -22.60 -1.03
CA LEU A 79 -2.27 -22.70 -1.69
C LEU A 79 -1.12 -22.64 -0.68
N GLY A 80 0.02 -23.25 -1.03
CA GLY A 80 1.27 -23.04 -0.28
C GLY A 80 1.79 -21.61 -0.39
N ASP A 81 2.62 -21.18 0.55
CA ASP A 81 3.01 -19.77 0.76
C ASP A 81 3.57 -19.07 -0.48
N TYR A 82 4.48 -19.73 -1.22
CA TYR A 82 5.01 -19.17 -2.46
C TYR A 82 3.90 -18.87 -3.47
N LYS A 83 2.95 -19.79 -3.60
CA LYS A 83 1.84 -19.64 -4.55
C LYS A 83 0.86 -18.56 -4.10
N LYS A 84 0.60 -18.40 -2.79
CA LYS A 84 -0.17 -17.27 -2.27
C LYS A 84 0.48 -15.94 -2.67
N LEU A 85 1.77 -15.78 -2.34
CA LEU A 85 2.53 -14.56 -2.64
C LEU A 85 2.55 -14.25 -4.14
N SER A 86 2.81 -15.26 -5.01
CA SER A 86 2.81 -15.03 -6.46
C SER A 86 1.42 -14.69 -6.98
N SER A 87 0.37 -15.39 -6.50
CA SER A 87 -0.99 -15.10 -6.92
C SER A 87 -1.46 -13.70 -6.51
N TYR A 88 -1.02 -13.19 -5.38
CA TYR A 88 -1.32 -11.81 -4.97
C TYR A 88 -0.64 -10.78 -5.89
N CYS A 89 0.60 -11.04 -6.30
CA CYS A 89 1.29 -10.19 -7.27
C CYS A 89 0.57 -10.21 -8.62
N ASP A 90 0.25 -11.38 -9.13
CA ASP A 90 -0.41 -11.56 -10.42
C ASP A 90 -1.83 -10.94 -10.41
N GLU A 91 -2.62 -11.19 -9.36
CA GLU A 91 -3.97 -10.64 -9.20
C GLU A 91 -3.96 -9.10 -9.21
N LEU A 92 -3.01 -8.48 -8.51
CA LEU A 92 -2.89 -7.02 -8.51
C LEU A 92 -2.52 -6.46 -9.88
N CYS A 93 -1.66 -7.13 -10.63
CA CYS A 93 -1.32 -6.74 -11.99
C CYS A 93 -2.50 -6.91 -12.98
N GLU A 94 -3.41 -7.87 -12.71
CA GLU A 94 -4.60 -8.08 -13.54
C GLU A 94 -5.75 -7.11 -13.20
N MET A 95 -5.81 -6.61 -11.95
CA MET A 95 -6.93 -5.81 -11.47
C MET A 95 -6.81 -4.33 -11.80
N VAL A 96 -5.58 -3.79 -11.85
CA VAL A 96 -5.32 -2.35 -12.02
C VAL A 96 -4.09 -2.11 -12.85
N GLU A 97 -4.03 -0.94 -13.49
CA GLU A 97 -2.87 -0.45 -14.22
C GLU A 97 -2.19 0.71 -13.47
N TYR A 98 -0.98 1.06 -13.91
CA TYR A 98 -0.25 2.19 -13.32
C TYR A 98 -0.84 3.53 -13.75
N ASN A 99 -1.13 4.40 -12.79
CA ASN A 99 -1.68 5.73 -13.04
C ASN A 99 -0.56 6.75 -13.37
N HIS A 100 -0.17 6.80 -14.64
CA HIS A 100 0.83 7.75 -15.12
C HIS A 100 0.39 9.21 -14.97
N ASP A 101 -0.90 9.50 -15.13
CA ASP A 101 -1.43 10.86 -15.04
C ASP A 101 -1.30 11.41 -13.63
N ALA A 102 -1.53 10.59 -12.61
CA ALA A 102 -1.37 11.00 -11.23
C ALA A 102 0.06 11.45 -10.90
N VAL A 103 1.07 10.82 -11.53
CA VAL A 103 2.49 11.17 -11.33
C VAL A 103 2.90 12.34 -12.20
N ASN A 104 2.52 12.33 -13.47
CA ASN A 104 2.96 13.34 -14.46
C ASN A 104 2.31 14.71 -14.22
N TYR A 105 1.07 14.75 -13.78
CA TYR A 105 0.31 16.00 -13.54
C TYR A 105 0.25 16.40 -12.08
N ASN A 106 1.02 15.74 -11.22
CA ASN A 106 1.13 16.06 -9.78
C ASN A 106 -0.24 16.16 -9.09
N TYR A 107 -1.07 15.14 -9.26
CA TYR A 107 -2.37 15.09 -8.61
C TYR A 107 -2.25 15.17 -7.08
N ALA A 108 -3.27 15.73 -6.45
CA ALA A 108 -3.34 15.75 -5.00
C ALA A 108 -3.29 14.33 -4.44
N TYR A 109 -2.58 14.15 -3.32
CA TYR A 109 -2.52 12.85 -2.65
C TYR A 109 -3.92 12.33 -2.34
N GLY A 110 -4.21 11.11 -2.75
CA GLY A 110 -5.51 10.48 -2.61
C GLY A 110 -5.47 8.99 -2.97
N ASP A 111 -6.53 8.49 -3.54
CA ASP A 111 -6.74 7.07 -3.78
C ASP A 111 -5.68 6.37 -4.63
N PRO A 112 -5.08 6.98 -5.69
CA PRO A 112 -4.02 6.33 -6.45
C PRO A 112 -2.77 6.00 -5.64
N TRP A 113 -2.51 6.74 -4.55
CA TRP A 113 -1.40 6.49 -3.61
C TRP A 113 -1.79 5.56 -2.46
N GLN A 114 -2.99 5.02 -2.52
CA GLN A 114 -3.52 4.12 -1.51
C GLN A 114 -4.03 2.85 -2.18
N LEU A 115 -4.44 1.90 -1.36
CA LEU A 115 -4.88 0.61 -1.86
C LEU A 115 -6.39 0.57 -2.21
N ILE A 116 -7.13 1.67 -2.05
CA ILE A 116 -8.59 1.66 -2.29
C ILE A 116 -8.89 1.31 -3.74
N TYR A 117 -8.25 1.95 -4.69
CA TYR A 117 -8.47 1.67 -6.11
C TYR A 117 -7.97 0.28 -6.55
N ALA A 118 -7.03 -0.32 -5.81
CA ALA A 118 -6.61 -1.69 -6.10
C ALA A 118 -7.73 -2.72 -5.93
N PHE A 119 -8.71 -2.43 -5.07
CA PHE A 119 -9.73 -3.39 -4.67
C PHE A 119 -11.17 -2.88 -4.79
N ASP A 120 -11.40 -1.73 -5.41
CA ASP A 120 -12.76 -1.18 -5.53
C ASP A 120 -13.62 -1.91 -6.57
N GLY A 121 -12.97 -2.69 -7.46
CA GLY A 121 -13.62 -3.45 -8.53
C GLY A 121 -14.06 -2.58 -9.70
N ASP A 122 -13.48 -1.39 -9.85
CA ASP A 122 -13.69 -0.50 -10.99
C ASP A 122 -12.46 -0.55 -11.92
N PRO A 123 -12.55 -1.11 -13.14
CA PRO A 123 -11.41 -1.22 -14.05
C PRO A 123 -10.95 0.12 -14.62
N THR A 124 -11.64 1.22 -14.33
CA THR A 124 -11.25 2.57 -14.77
C THR A 124 -10.40 3.31 -13.76
N THR A 125 -10.28 2.79 -12.54
CA THR A 125 -9.45 3.37 -11.49
C THR A 125 -8.07 2.69 -11.47
N ASN A 126 -7.03 3.50 -11.35
CA ASN A 126 -5.64 3.05 -11.44
C ASN A 126 -4.81 3.61 -10.27
N ILE A 127 -3.71 2.94 -9.94
CA ILE A 127 -2.89 3.26 -8.78
C ILE A 127 -1.43 3.52 -9.17
N VAL A 128 -0.68 4.14 -8.25
CA VAL A 128 0.78 4.32 -8.37
C VAL A 128 1.53 3.30 -7.51
N CYS A 129 2.86 3.29 -7.55
CA CYS A 129 3.70 2.34 -6.80
C CYS A 129 3.34 2.22 -5.31
N GLU A 130 2.93 3.32 -4.68
CA GLU A 130 2.48 3.31 -3.28
C GLU A 130 1.19 2.49 -3.11
N GLY A 131 0.25 2.57 -4.05
CA GLY A 131 -0.98 1.77 -4.05
C GLY A 131 -0.70 0.28 -4.20
N TYR A 132 0.11 -0.12 -5.19
CA TYR A 132 0.55 -1.51 -5.39
C TYR A 132 1.22 -2.09 -4.15
N SER A 133 2.19 -1.36 -3.59
CA SER A 133 2.94 -1.84 -2.42
C SER A 133 2.06 -2.01 -1.19
N LYS A 134 1.12 -1.08 -0.96
CA LYS A 134 0.16 -1.18 0.15
C LYS A 134 -0.85 -2.30 -0.06
N ALA A 135 -1.31 -2.51 -1.29
CA ALA A 135 -2.24 -3.57 -1.62
C ALA A 135 -1.60 -4.94 -1.39
N PHE A 136 -0.38 -5.16 -1.89
CA PHE A 136 0.36 -6.40 -1.64
C PHE A 136 0.62 -6.62 -0.14
N GLN A 137 1.07 -5.58 0.58
CA GLN A 137 1.25 -5.64 2.03
C GLN A 137 -0.03 -6.06 2.74
N TYR A 138 -1.16 -5.44 2.37
CA TYR A 138 -2.44 -5.73 3.01
C TYR A 138 -2.89 -7.17 2.79
N LEU A 139 -2.76 -7.70 1.58
CA LEU A 139 -3.06 -9.11 1.30
C LEU A 139 -2.18 -10.04 2.13
N CYS A 140 -0.89 -9.72 2.30
CA CYS A 140 0.00 -10.48 3.18
C CYS A 140 -0.43 -10.40 4.65
N ASP A 141 -0.80 -9.20 5.13
CA ASP A 141 -1.15 -8.96 6.55
C ASP A 141 -2.43 -9.69 6.98
N ILE A 142 -3.41 -9.83 6.07
CA ILE A 142 -4.67 -10.55 6.34
C ILE A 142 -4.61 -12.05 5.99
N SER A 143 -3.46 -12.52 5.48
CA SER A 143 -3.24 -13.92 5.12
C SER A 143 -2.74 -14.76 6.29
N THR A 144 -3.08 -16.04 6.26
CA THR A 144 -2.43 -17.06 7.08
C THR A 144 -1.43 -17.83 6.21
N PHE A 145 -0.15 -17.76 6.57
CA PHE A 145 0.93 -18.51 5.95
C PHE A 145 1.22 -19.80 6.75
N GLU A 146 1.60 -20.87 6.05
CA GLU A 146 2.02 -22.14 6.69
C GLU A 146 3.34 -21.94 7.45
N ASN A 147 4.26 -21.19 6.84
CA ASN A 147 5.51 -20.80 7.48
C ASN A 147 5.30 -19.46 8.22
N SER A 148 5.31 -19.52 9.54
CA SER A 148 5.14 -18.34 10.42
C SER A 148 6.25 -17.29 10.30
N SER A 149 7.35 -17.59 9.59
CA SER A 149 8.42 -16.62 9.32
C SER A 149 8.14 -15.74 8.09
N VAL A 150 7.11 -16.06 7.29
CA VAL A 150 6.73 -15.21 6.16
C VAL A 150 6.18 -13.88 6.67
N ASN A 151 6.83 -12.81 6.26
CA ASN A 151 6.47 -11.46 6.64
C ASN A 151 6.76 -10.50 5.49
N SER A 152 5.92 -9.50 5.31
CA SER A 152 6.11 -8.44 4.31
C SER A 152 6.29 -7.09 4.97
N ALA A 153 7.09 -6.22 4.39
CA ALA A 153 7.29 -4.85 4.83
C ALA A 153 7.38 -3.90 3.62
N ILE A 154 6.75 -2.73 3.75
CA ILE A 154 6.84 -1.67 2.75
C ILE A 154 8.17 -0.94 2.89
N VAL A 155 8.83 -0.72 1.76
CA VAL A 155 10.08 0.05 1.65
C VAL A 155 9.88 1.23 0.70
N THR A 156 10.50 2.35 1.02
CA THR A 156 10.53 3.55 0.19
C THR A 156 11.96 3.92 -0.15
N GLY A 157 12.19 4.32 -1.39
CA GLY A 157 13.50 4.73 -1.88
C GLY A 157 13.39 5.38 -3.24
N THR A 158 14.37 5.13 -4.09
CA THR A 158 14.38 5.59 -5.48
C THR A 158 14.52 4.42 -6.45
N SER A 159 13.89 4.56 -7.61
CA SER A 159 14.08 3.66 -8.75
C SER A 159 14.22 4.52 -10.00
N ASN A 160 15.28 4.32 -10.79
CA ASN A 160 15.57 5.08 -12.00
C ASN A 160 15.55 6.61 -11.79
N GLY A 161 15.98 7.07 -10.60
CA GLY A 161 16.03 8.49 -10.24
C GLY A 161 14.70 9.10 -9.75
N GLY A 162 13.60 8.35 -9.73
CA GLY A 162 12.31 8.76 -9.18
C GLY A 162 12.01 8.17 -7.82
N ASN A 163 11.17 8.82 -7.02
CA ASN A 163 10.66 8.23 -5.78
C ASN A 163 9.87 6.96 -6.08
N HIS A 164 10.13 5.91 -5.30
CA HIS A 164 9.51 4.62 -5.50
C HIS A 164 9.17 3.93 -4.18
N MET A 165 8.21 3.01 -4.24
CA MET A 165 7.78 2.18 -3.13
C MET A 165 7.62 0.74 -3.60
N TRP A 166 8.11 -0.21 -2.79
CA TRP A 166 8.03 -1.65 -3.04
C TRP A 166 7.94 -2.43 -1.73
N ASN A 167 7.95 -3.75 -1.79
CA ASN A 167 7.91 -4.61 -0.61
C ASN A 167 9.20 -5.42 -0.47
N ILE A 168 9.56 -5.72 0.77
CA ILE A 168 10.52 -6.77 1.12
C ILE A 168 9.73 -7.89 1.81
N VAL A 169 9.83 -9.10 1.28
CA VAL A 169 9.28 -10.31 1.90
C VAL A 169 10.41 -11.07 2.57
N SER A 170 10.28 -11.33 3.85
CA SER A 170 11.21 -12.18 4.61
C SER A 170 10.64 -13.59 4.74
N ILE A 171 11.47 -14.60 4.47
CA ILE A 171 11.15 -16.02 4.59
C ILE A 171 12.36 -16.70 5.23
N ASN A 172 12.21 -17.27 6.43
CA ASN A 172 13.31 -17.90 7.19
C ASN A 172 14.52 -16.98 7.32
N ASP A 173 14.31 -15.72 7.72
CA ASP A 173 15.33 -14.67 7.89
C ASP A 173 16.07 -14.27 6.60
N VAL A 174 15.64 -14.74 5.44
CA VAL A 174 16.12 -14.28 4.14
C VAL A 174 15.15 -13.29 3.53
N SER A 175 15.66 -12.16 3.10
CA SER A 175 14.87 -11.06 2.54
C SER A 175 14.89 -11.08 1.01
N TYR A 176 13.72 -10.88 0.43
CA TYR A 176 13.48 -10.87 -1.01
C TYR A 176 12.74 -9.61 -1.43
N LEU A 177 13.16 -9.01 -2.54
CA LEU A 177 12.47 -7.90 -3.14
C LEU A 177 11.21 -8.39 -3.87
N VAL A 178 10.09 -7.69 -3.63
CA VAL A 178 8.86 -7.81 -4.39
C VAL A 178 8.43 -6.41 -4.82
N ASP A 179 8.40 -6.17 -6.11
CA ASP A 179 7.95 -4.91 -6.68
C ASP A 179 6.82 -5.18 -7.67
N VAL A 180 5.59 -5.12 -7.16
CA VAL A 180 4.39 -5.41 -7.94
C VAL A 180 4.24 -4.45 -9.11
N THR A 181 4.63 -3.18 -8.95
CA THR A 181 4.63 -2.20 -10.04
C THR A 181 5.49 -2.66 -11.21
N ASN A 182 6.68 -3.21 -10.93
CA ASN A 182 7.59 -3.75 -11.96
C ASN A 182 7.25 -5.19 -12.39
N CYS A 183 6.34 -5.87 -11.71
CA CYS A 183 5.76 -7.14 -12.16
C CYS A 183 4.68 -6.93 -13.21
N ASP A 184 4.02 -5.79 -13.21
CA ASP A 184 2.99 -5.44 -14.17
C ASP A 184 3.59 -5.33 -15.59
N ALA A 185 3.29 -6.31 -16.43
CA ALA A 185 3.99 -6.60 -17.69
C ALA A 185 3.87 -5.49 -18.76
N GLY A 186 2.97 -4.54 -18.58
CA GLY A 186 2.79 -3.41 -19.52
C GLY A 186 3.69 -2.22 -19.24
N GLN A 187 4.37 -2.16 -18.08
CA GLN A 187 4.89 -0.91 -17.56
C GLN A 187 6.43 -0.78 -17.60
N TYR A 188 7.19 -1.85 -17.39
CA TYR A 188 8.64 -1.74 -17.25
C TYR A 188 9.41 -2.90 -17.90
N SER A 189 10.45 -2.54 -18.66
CA SER A 189 11.37 -3.47 -19.31
C SER A 189 12.31 -4.24 -18.37
N ASN A 190 12.22 -4.00 -17.06
CA ASN A 190 13.15 -4.56 -16.06
C ASN A 190 12.83 -5.99 -15.63
N GLY A 191 11.77 -6.58 -16.19
CA GLY A 191 11.36 -7.95 -15.89
C GLY A 191 10.61 -8.08 -14.57
N TYR A 192 10.07 -9.25 -14.38
CA TYR A 192 9.25 -9.62 -13.24
C TYR A 192 10.06 -9.59 -11.93
N LEU A 193 9.83 -8.57 -11.09
CA LEU A 193 10.56 -8.34 -9.84
C LEU A 193 9.84 -8.97 -8.63
N PHE A 194 9.60 -10.27 -8.72
CA PHE A 194 8.98 -11.05 -7.65
C PHE A 194 10.01 -11.96 -6.97
N LEU A 195 10.11 -11.86 -5.64
CA LEU A 195 11.03 -12.62 -4.77
C LEU A 195 12.49 -12.62 -5.26
N LYS A 196 13.00 -11.46 -5.65
CA LYS A 196 14.40 -11.31 -6.04
C LYS A 196 15.29 -11.21 -4.82
N GLY A 197 16.34 -12.03 -4.78
CA GLY A 197 17.34 -12.01 -3.70
C GLY A 197 18.31 -10.83 -3.82
N VAL A 198 19.13 -10.64 -2.78
CA VAL A 198 20.14 -9.57 -2.67
C VAL A 198 21.18 -9.59 -3.81
N LEU A 199 21.35 -10.74 -4.46
CA LEU A 199 22.22 -10.90 -5.64
C LEU A 199 21.46 -10.64 -6.95
N SER A 200 20.33 -9.94 -6.92
CA SER A 200 19.70 -9.48 -8.16
C SER A 200 20.71 -8.73 -9.02
N PRO A 201 20.68 -8.91 -10.35
CA PRO A 201 21.70 -8.34 -11.23
C PRO A 201 21.88 -6.86 -10.97
N SER A 202 23.12 -6.41 -10.93
CA SER A 202 23.47 -5.00 -10.93
C SER A 202 22.70 -4.31 -12.06
N GLY A 203 21.80 -3.38 -11.74
CA GLY A 203 20.98 -2.68 -12.72
C GLY A 203 19.49 -2.58 -12.36
N SER A 204 19.06 -3.04 -11.18
CA SER A 204 17.67 -2.84 -10.72
C SER A 204 17.30 -1.36 -10.53
N GLY A 205 18.26 -0.45 -10.48
CA GLY A 205 18.04 0.99 -10.29
C GLY A 205 17.43 1.39 -8.93
N PHE A 206 17.34 0.46 -7.97
CA PHE A 206 16.84 0.73 -6.61
C PHE A 206 17.94 1.21 -5.67
N THR A 207 17.66 2.24 -4.89
CA THR A 207 18.53 2.77 -3.82
C THR A 207 17.72 3.19 -2.60
#